data_f56c92191c4d2ff1be7f60f44dfffa50
#
_entry.id   f56c92191c4d2ff1be7f60f44dfffa50
#
_cell.length_a   1.000
_cell.length_b   1.000
_cell.length_c   1.000
_cell.angle_alpha   90.00
_cell.angle_beta   90.00
_cell.angle_gamma   90.00
#
_symmetry.space_group_name_H-M   'P 1'
#
loop_
_entity.id
_entity.type
_entity.pdbx_description
1 polymer ?
#
loop_
_entity_poly.entity_id
_entity_poly.type
_entity_poly.pdbx_seq_one_letter_code
_entity_poly.pdbx_strand_id
1 'polypeptide(L)'
;GKMHFVGPDQLHGFEERLTTDIYPADFGWTPDYRKPGTRIDWWYHNMGSVTGAGIGEISNQLEYDDEVAYQSCRKLYDLARGKDDRPWCLTVSFTHPHDPYVARKKYWDLYEDCAHLSPAVAALPYAEHDPHSQRLFDANDWRSYSLSEAMIRDARRAYFANISYLDDKIGEILEVLETTQQEAHIVFVSDHGDMLGERGLWFKMSFYEGSARVPLMISAPELPAGLLTQPVSTLDVSPTLCDLAGISLDALQPWTAGETLVPLAHGQARSAPVAMEYAAEGSYAPLVSLRYGRWKY
;
A
#
# COMPACT_ATOMS: atom_id res chain seq x y z
N GLY A 1 7.11 -1.75 11.27
CA GLY A 1 6.92 -1.77 9.82
C GLY A 1 7.00 -0.38 9.21
N LYS A 2 6.79 -0.30 7.90
CA LYS A 2 6.69 0.95 7.12
C LYS A 2 5.45 1.74 7.57
N MET A 3 5.65 2.84 8.29
CA MET A 3 4.57 3.63 8.90
C MET A 3 4.62 5.11 8.50
N HIS A 4 5.75 5.59 8.05
CA HIS A 4 5.98 6.99 7.68
C HIS A 4 5.62 8.00 8.77
N PHE A 5 5.86 7.65 10.03
CA PHE A 5 5.62 8.56 11.14
C PHE A 5 6.62 9.72 11.12
N VAL A 6 6.12 10.93 11.17
CA VAL A 6 6.91 12.17 11.10
C VAL A 6 7.10 12.75 12.50
N GLY A 7 8.30 13.23 12.77
CA GLY A 7 8.63 13.91 14.03
C GLY A 7 9.16 12.98 15.14
N PRO A 8 9.32 13.52 16.34
CA PRO A 8 9.96 12.79 17.44
C PRO A 8 9.06 11.72 18.08
N ASP A 9 7.73 11.88 18.02
CA ASP A 9 6.81 10.84 18.44
C ASP A 9 6.74 9.76 17.35
N GLN A 10 7.29 8.60 17.65
CA GLN A 10 7.34 7.45 16.75
C GLN A 10 6.39 6.33 17.18
N LEU A 11 5.57 6.54 18.20
CA LEU A 11 4.57 5.60 18.68
C LEU A 11 3.16 5.93 18.17
N HIS A 12 2.81 7.21 18.07
CA HIS A 12 1.51 7.67 17.58
C HIS A 12 0.32 6.90 18.16
N GLY A 13 0.36 6.64 19.48
CA GLY A 13 -0.69 5.90 20.20
C GLY A 13 -0.45 4.40 20.35
N PHE A 14 0.54 3.81 19.67
CA PHE A 14 0.97 2.44 19.95
C PHE A 14 1.78 2.37 21.24
N GLU A 15 1.66 1.28 21.99
CA GLU A 15 2.48 1.06 23.20
C GLU A 15 3.92 0.63 22.86
N GLU A 16 4.11 -0.05 21.74
CA GLU A 16 5.39 -0.57 21.30
C GLU A 16 5.60 -0.38 19.80
N ARG A 17 6.83 -0.21 19.40
CA ARG A 17 7.29 -0.25 18.03
C ARG A 17 8.46 -1.22 17.91
N LEU A 18 8.28 -2.30 17.13
CA LEU A 18 9.21 -3.43 17.09
C LEU A 18 10.33 -3.25 16.06
N THR A 19 10.11 -2.44 15.02
CA THR A 19 11.10 -2.12 13.99
C THR A 19 11.17 -0.62 13.76
N THR A 20 12.29 -0.12 13.26
CA THR A 20 12.38 1.25 12.74
C THR A 20 11.56 1.41 11.44
N ASP A 21 11.44 2.62 10.92
CA ASP A 21 10.90 2.82 9.58
C ASP A 21 12.00 2.61 8.53
N ILE A 22 11.64 2.03 7.38
CA ILE A 22 12.58 1.84 6.28
C ILE A 22 12.85 3.16 5.54
N TYR A 23 11.83 4.00 5.45
CA TYR A 23 11.89 5.31 4.79
C TYR A 23 11.51 6.38 5.81
N PRO A 24 12.49 6.97 6.51
CA PRO A 24 12.20 8.05 7.46
C PRO A 24 11.46 9.17 6.75
N ALA A 25 10.24 9.44 7.21
CA ALA A 25 9.40 10.46 6.61
C ALA A 25 9.66 11.84 7.22
N ASP A 26 9.61 12.87 6.39
CA ASP A 26 9.59 14.26 6.82
C ASP A 26 8.70 15.12 5.92
N PHE A 27 8.59 16.40 6.20
CA PHE A 27 7.78 17.33 5.41
C PHE A 27 8.35 17.65 4.03
N GLY A 28 9.57 17.18 3.69
CA GLY A 28 10.18 17.35 2.38
C GLY A 28 9.42 16.63 1.26
N TRP A 29 8.56 15.65 1.59
CA TRP A 29 7.68 15.00 0.63
C TRP A 29 6.52 15.88 0.16
N THR A 30 6.21 16.94 0.90
CA THR A 30 5.19 17.91 0.51
C THR A 30 5.79 18.92 -0.47
N PRO A 31 5.22 19.10 -1.68
CA PRO A 31 5.75 20.07 -2.62
C PRO A 31 5.58 21.50 -2.12
N ASP A 32 6.56 22.34 -2.40
CA ASP A 32 6.40 23.79 -2.22
C ASP A 32 5.60 24.38 -3.40
N TYR A 33 4.30 24.54 -3.23
CA TYR A 33 3.41 25.06 -4.28
C TYR A 33 3.75 26.48 -4.76
N ARG A 34 4.65 27.21 -4.06
CA ARG A 34 5.20 28.47 -4.54
C ARG A 34 6.30 28.25 -5.59
N LYS A 35 6.85 27.02 -5.66
CA LYS A 35 7.90 26.60 -6.58
C LYS A 35 7.54 25.25 -7.21
N PRO A 36 6.46 25.19 -7.96
CA PRO A 36 5.83 23.92 -8.33
C PRO A 36 6.66 23.04 -9.29
N GLY A 37 7.71 23.54 -9.89
CA GLY A 37 8.59 22.77 -10.77
C GLY A 37 9.84 22.19 -10.07
N THR A 38 9.99 22.44 -8.75
CA THR A 38 11.19 21.97 -8.05
C THR A 38 11.08 20.47 -7.78
N ARG A 39 12.08 19.72 -8.26
CA ARG A 39 12.26 18.30 -7.93
C ARG A 39 13.21 18.17 -6.72
N ILE A 40 12.88 17.25 -5.81
CA ILE A 40 13.73 16.90 -4.67
C ILE A 40 14.27 15.49 -4.90
N ASP A 41 15.52 15.39 -5.40
CA ASP A 41 16.10 14.17 -5.94
C ASP A 41 16.10 12.98 -4.98
N TRP A 42 16.30 13.21 -3.69
CA TRP A 42 16.36 12.14 -2.69
C TRP A 42 14.99 11.71 -2.15
N TRP A 43 13.92 12.44 -2.47
CA TRP A 43 12.57 12.10 -2.05
C TRP A 43 11.70 11.57 -3.19
N TYR A 44 11.90 12.09 -4.40
CA TYR A 44 11.05 11.73 -5.52
C TYR A 44 11.45 10.38 -6.12
N HIS A 45 10.46 9.65 -6.60
CA HIS A 45 10.69 8.39 -7.30
C HIS A 45 11.66 8.56 -8.46
N ASN A 46 12.39 7.49 -8.75
CA ASN A 46 13.43 7.47 -9.78
C ASN A 46 13.22 6.27 -10.70
N MET A 47 13.23 6.51 -11.99
CA MET A 47 13.11 5.46 -13.02
C MET A 47 14.25 4.44 -13.01
N GLY A 48 15.32 4.69 -12.27
CA GLY A 48 16.34 3.69 -11.95
C GLY A 48 15.78 2.43 -11.29
N SER A 49 14.70 2.56 -10.53
CA SER A 49 13.97 1.41 -9.96
C SER A 49 13.38 0.49 -11.02
N VAL A 50 12.97 1.06 -12.16
CA VAL A 50 12.40 0.30 -13.29
C VAL A 50 13.51 -0.29 -14.18
N THR A 51 14.49 0.54 -14.53
CA THR A 51 15.60 0.09 -15.40
C THR A 51 16.55 -0.89 -14.73
N GLY A 52 16.63 -0.87 -13.40
CA GLY A 52 17.41 -1.80 -12.57
C GLY A 52 16.62 -2.99 -12.03
N ALA A 53 15.40 -3.19 -12.51
CA ALA A 53 14.56 -4.31 -12.07
C ALA A 53 15.17 -5.67 -12.40
N GLY A 54 14.97 -6.65 -11.51
CA GLY A 54 15.50 -7.99 -11.76
C GLY A 54 15.64 -8.85 -10.51
N ILE A 55 16.54 -9.81 -10.60
CA ILE A 55 16.80 -10.78 -9.53
C ILE A 55 17.83 -10.22 -8.56
N GLY A 56 17.55 -10.34 -7.26
CA GLY A 56 18.49 -10.09 -6.17
C GLY A 56 18.13 -10.93 -4.95
N GLU A 57 19.13 -11.45 -4.26
CA GLU A 57 18.92 -12.22 -3.03
C GLU A 57 18.78 -11.33 -1.81
N ILE A 58 19.39 -10.15 -1.85
CA ILE A 58 19.41 -9.16 -0.76
C ILE A 58 19.11 -7.77 -1.34
N SER A 59 18.24 -7.05 -0.68
CA SER A 59 18.02 -5.62 -0.85
C SER A 59 17.55 -5.03 0.47
N ASN A 60 17.61 -3.72 0.64
CA ASN A 60 17.12 -3.07 1.87
C ASN A 60 15.68 -3.47 2.18
N GLN A 61 14.82 -3.55 1.17
CA GLN A 61 13.41 -3.91 1.36
C GLN A 61 13.24 -5.38 1.74
N LEU A 62 14.00 -6.30 1.09
CA LEU A 62 13.93 -7.73 1.42
C LEU A 62 14.40 -8.00 2.84
N GLU A 63 15.54 -7.40 3.27
CA GLU A 63 16.05 -7.55 4.63
C GLU A 63 15.09 -6.95 5.66
N TYR A 64 14.55 -5.78 5.34
CA TYR A 64 13.59 -5.09 6.20
C TYR A 64 12.30 -5.90 6.38
N ASP A 65 11.72 -6.42 5.31
CA ASP A 65 10.48 -7.20 5.39
C ASP A 65 10.70 -8.56 6.06
N ASP A 66 11.88 -9.18 5.90
CA ASP A 66 12.26 -10.36 6.69
C ASP A 66 12.33 -10.04 8.19
N GLU A 67 12.86 -8.87 8.57
CA GLU A 67 12.86 -8.40 9.96
C GLU A 67 11.43 -8.16 10.46
N VAL A 68 10.58 -7.50 9.68
CA VAL A 68 9.18 -7.25 10.03
C VAL A 68 8.43 -8.56 10.28
N ALA A 69 8.58 -9.56 9.39
CA ALA A 69 7.96 -10.88 9.56
C ALA A 69 8.46 -11.58 10.83
N TYR A 70 9.77 -11.60 11.03
CA TYR A 70 10.38 -12.21 12.22
C TYR A 70 9.89 -11.57 13.53
N GLN A 71 9.90 -10.26 13.61
CA GLN A 71 9.45 -9.54 14.81
C GLN A 71 7.94 -9.73 15.06
N SER A 72 7.15 -9.81 14.00
CA SER A 72 5.72 -10.07 14.10
C SER A 72 5.43 -11.47 14.65
N CYS A 73 6.07 -12.49 14.11
CA CYS A 73 5.96 -13.86 14.61
C CYS A 73 6.40 -13.96 16.07
N ARG A 74 7.53 -13.34 16.41
CA ARG A 74 8.04 -13.30 17.78
C ARG A 74 7.06 -12.64 18.73
N LYS A 75 6.48 -11.48 18.34
CA LYS A 75 5.50 -10.77 19.16
C LYS A 75 4.25 -11.60 19.40
N LEU A 76 3.75 -12.31 18.39
CA LEU A 76 2.59 -13.19 18.55
C LEU A 76 2.87 -14.34 19.52
N TYR A 77 4.06 -14.96 19.47
CA TYR A 77 4.46 -15.94 20.49
C TYR A 77 4.55 -15.35 21.89
N ASP A 78 5.03 -14.10 22.02
CA ASP A 78 5.13 -13.42 23.32
C ASP A 78 3.73 -13.08 23.85
N LEU A 79 2.80 -12.65 23.01
CA LEU A 79 1.39 -12.44 23.37
C LEU A 79 0.72 -13.75 23.81
N ALA A 80 0.93 -14.85 23.10
CA ALA A 80 0.35 -16.16 23.47
C ALA A 80 0.84 -16.69 24.81
N ARG A 81 2.08 -16.35 25.20
CA ARG A 81 2.70 -16.78 26.47
C ARG A 81 2.53 -15.74 27.59
N GLY A 82 2.12 -14.56 27.25
CA GLY A 82 1.96 -13.44 28.16
C GLY A 82 0.88 -13.69 29.20
N LYS A 83 0.88 -12.87 30.26
CA LYS A 83 -0.14 -12.87 31.33
C LYS A 83 -1.06 -11.63 31.25
N ASP A 84 -0.89 -10.84 30.18
CA ASP A 84 -1.70 -9.64 29.96
C ASP A 84 -2.99 -10.09 29.24
N ASP A 85 -4.13 -9.97 29.90
CA ASP A 85 -5.44 -10.38 29.38
C ASP A 85 -6.12 -9.25 28.55
N ARG A 86 -5.43 -8.11 28.36
CA ARG A 86 -5.98 -7.03 27.52
C ARG A 86 -6.00 -7.48 26.06
N PRO A 87 -7.05 -7.10 25.29
CA PRO A 87 -7.03 -7.29 23.86
C PRO A 87 -5.85 -6.53 23.24
N TRP A 88 -5.25 -7.11 22.22
CA TRP A 88 -4.11 -6.52 21.50
C TRP A 88 -4.47 -6.13 20.08
N CYS A 89 -3.75 -5.15 19.56
CA CYS A 89 -3.77 -4.76 18.16
C CYS A 89 -2.33 -4.77 17.62
N LEU A 90 -2.06 -5.58 16.61
CA LEU A 90 -0.76 -5.69 15.98
C LEU A 90 -0.84 -5.21 14.53
N THR A 91 -0.16 -4.11 14.21
CA THR A 91 0.01 -3.64 12.84
C THR A 91 1.30 -4.21 12.26
N VAL A 92 1.18 -5.01 11.21
CA VAL A 92 2.30 -5.56 10.44
C VAL A 92 2.32 -4.84 9.09
N SER A 93 3.34 -4.04 8.85
CA SER A 93 3.42 -3.23 7.63
C SER A 93 4.71 -3.56 6.87
N PHE A 94 4.55 -4.23 5.74
CA PHE A 94 5.61 -4.58 4.82
C PHE A 94 5.86 -3.47 3.80
N THR A 95 7.06 -3.49 3.19
CA THR A 95 7.41 -2.57 2.12
C THR A 95 7.01 -3.11 0.75
N HIS A 96 7.23 -4.41 0.53
CA HIS A 96 6.91 -5.02 -0.77
C HIS A 96 5.40 -4.98 -1.07
N PRO A 97 5.08 -4.90 -2.37
CA PRO A 97 5.90 -4.95 -3.57
C PRO A 97 6.41 -3.58 -4.08
N HIS A 98 6.54 -2.56 -3.23
CA HIS A 98 7.06 -1.22 -3.58
C HIS A 98 8.42 -1.29 -4.31
N ASP A 99 8.68 -0.36 -5.24
CA ASP A 99 9.99 -0.24 -5.86
C ASP A 99 11.13 0.02 -4.84
N PRO A 100 12.41 -0.30 -5.17
CA PRO A 100 12.93 -0.86 -6.43
C PRO A 100 12.51 -2.31 -6.68
N TYR A 101 12.24 -2.63 -7.94
CA TYR A 101 11.68 -3.93 -8.35
C TYR A 101 12.76 -5.01 -8.38
N VAL A 102 13.17 -5.44 -7.20
CA VAL A 102 14.15 -6.51 -7.00
C VAL A 102 13.47 -7.69 -6.32
N ALA A 103 13.56 -8.89 -6.89
CA ALA A 103 12.90 -10.07 -6.37
C ALA A 103 13.87 -11.24 -6.22
N ARG A 104 13.67 -12.09 -5.22
CA ARG A 104 14.42 -13.33 -5.07
C ARG A 104 14.09 -14.30 -6.19
N LYS A 105 15.12 -15.02 -6.66
CA LYS A 105 14.99 -15.96 -7.78
C LYS A 105 13.87 -16.99 -7.57
N LYS A 106 13.68 -17.50 -6.36
CA LYS A 106 12.59 -18.44 -6.00
C LYS A 106 11.22 -17.94 -6.47
N TYR A 107 10.92 -16.66 -6.28
CA TYR A 107 9.63 -16.10 -6.65
C TYR A 107 9.61 -15.58 -8.08
N TRP A 108 10.74 -15.08 -8.57
CA TRP A 108 10.90 -14.65 -9.97
C TRP A 108 10.57 -15.77 -10.95
N ASP A 109 11.04 -16.98 -10.68
CA ASP A 109 10.84 -18.14 -11.56
C ASP A 109 9.37 -18.55 -11.69
N LEU A 110 8.50 -18.19 -10.73
CA LEU A 110 7.06 -18.47 -10.79
C LEU A 110 6.35 -17.74 -11.94
N TYR A 111 6.95 -16.68 -12.48
CA TYR A 111 6.30 -15.76 -13.43
C TYR A 111 7.00 -15.75 -14.81
N GLU A 112 7.72 -16.78 -15.19
CA GLU A 112 8.44 -16.84 -16.46
C GLU A 112 7.48 -16.70 -17.66
N ASP A 113 6.37 -17.43 -17.65
CA ASP A 113 5.37 -17.48 -18.73
C ASP A 113 4.11 -16.66 -18.42
N CYS A 114 4.20 -15.70 -17.50
CA CYS A 114 3.03 -14.93 -17.09
C CYS A 114 2.57 -13.98 -18.22
N ALA A 115 1.32 -14.11 -18.64
CA ALA A 115 0.73 -13.27 -19.68
C ALA A 115 0.57 -11.79 -19.29
N HIS A 116 0.59 -11.50 -17.98
CA HIS A 116 0.37 -10.14 -17.44
C HIS A 116 1.65 -9.31 -17.30
N LEU A 117 2.78 -9.77 -17.86
CA LEU A 117 4.04 -9.01 -17.83
C LEU A 117 4.06 -7.79 -18.78
N SER A 118 3.06 -7.65 -19.63
CA SER A 118 2.86 -6.44 -20.42
C SER A 118 1.71 -5.60 -19.87
N PRO A 119 1.79 -4.26 -19.90
CA PRO A 119 0.67 -3.40 -19.53
C PRO A 119 -0.57 -3.71 -20.38
N ALA A 120 -1.75 -3.70 -19.77
CA ALA A 120 -3.02 -3.90 -20.48
C ALA A 120 -3.40 -2.65 -21.30
N VAL A 121 -3.04 -1.47 -20.83
CA VAL A 121 -3.20 -0.20 -21.53
C VAL A 121 -1.83 0.30 -21.97
N ALA A 122 -1.64 0.38 -23.29
CA ALA A 122 -0.38 0.82 -23.89
C ALA A 122 0.01 2.24 -23.42
N ALA A 123 1.31 2.53 -23.47
CA ALA A 123 1.82 3.87 -23.20
C ALA A 123 1.20 4.89 -24.16
N LEU A 124 0.78 6.01 -23.63
CA LEU A 124 0.25 7.14 -24.38
C LEU A 124 1.36 8.11 -24.73
N PRO A 125 1.30 8.80 -25.89
CA PRO A 125 2.13 9.96 -26.15
C PRO A 125 1.95 11.02 -25.03
N TYR A 126 3.04 11.69 -24.66
CA TYR A 126 3.02 12.70 -23.60
C TYR A 126 1.87 13.73 -23.77
N ALA A 127 1.63 14.20 -25.00
CA ALA A 127 0.61 15.21 -25.29
C ALA A 127 -0.84 14.70 -25.13
N GLU A 128 -1.04 13.40 -25.07
CA GLU A 128 -2.37 12.79 -24.86
C GLU A 128 -2.69 12.52 -23.39
N HIS A 129 -1.73 12.73 -22.51
CA HIS A 129 -1.95 12.64 -21.08
C HIS A 129 -2.67 13.89 -20.54
N ASP A 130 -3.43 13.67 -19.48
CA ASP A 130 -3.99 14.78 -18.68
C ASP A 130 -2.88 15.62 -18.03
N PRO A 131 -3.16 16.87 -17.61
CA PRO A 131 -2.15 17.77 -17.06
C PRO A 131 -1.42 17.24 -15.84
N HIS A 132 -2.06 16.42 -15.00
CA HIS A 132 -1.40 15.84 -13.84
C HIS A 132 -0.43 14.72 -14.25
N SER A 133 -0.85 13.82 -15.14
CA SER A 133 0.01 12.78 -15.69
C SER A 133 1.23 13.36 -16.41
N GLN A 134 1.05 14.40 -17.23
CA GLN A 134 2.17 15.10 -17.89
C GLN A 134 3.18 15.62 -16.86
N ARG A 135 2.66 16.17 -15.77
CA ARG A 135 3.48 16.67 -14.69
C ARG A 135 4.28 15.56 -13.99
N LEU A 136 3.70 14.38 -13.77
CA LEU A 136 4.42 13.25 -13.18
C LEU A 136 5.62 12.85 -14.03
N PHE A 137 5.48 12.86 -15.36
CA PHE A 137 6.62 12.66 -16.28
C PHE A 137 7.72 13.70 -16.09
N ASP A 138 7.35 14.96 -15.89
CA ASP A 138 8.31 16.06 -15.74
C ASP A 138 8.95 16.07 -14.33
N ALA A 139 8.12 15.95 -13.29
CA ALA A 139 8.58 16.03 -11.90
C ALA A 139 9.43 14.82 -11.47
N ASN A 140 9.16 13.64 -12.00
CA ASN A 140 9.88 12.42 -11.66
C ASN A 140 10.94 12.03 -12.72
N ASP A 141 11.23 12.94 -13.65
CA ASP A 141 12.23 12.78 -14.70
C ASP A 141 12.01 11.54 -15.60
N TRP A 142 10.76 11.08 -15.75
CA TRP A 142 10.44 9.89 -16.54
C TRP A 142 10.77 10.07 -18.01
N ARG A 143 10.70 11.30 -18.53
CA ARG A 143 11.00 11.62 -19.92
C ARG A 143 12.48 11.45 -20.28
N SER A 144 13.36 11.50 -19.29
CA SER A 144 14.81 11.29 -19.50
C SER A 144 15.17 9.82 -19.67
N TYR A 145 14.23 8.90 -19.46
CA TYR A 145 14.46 7.47 -19.55
C TYR A 145 13.77 6.88 -20.79
N SER A 146 14.47 5.96 -21.44
CA SER A 146 13.92 5.15 -22.53
C SER A 146 13.78 3.72 -22.05
N LEU A 147 12.54 3.27 -21.87
CA LEU A 147 12.24 1.92 -21.40
C LEU A 147 12.08 0.98 -22.59
N SER A 148 12.80 -0.13 -22.58
CA SER A 148 12.55 -1.25 -23.49
C SER A 148 11.40 -2.11 -22.97
N GLU A 149 10.77 -2.87 -23.86
CA GLU A 149 9.75 -3.86 -23.47
C GLU A 149 10.29 -4.88 -22.45
N ALA A 150 11.56 -5.26 -22.58
CA ALA A 150 12.21 -6.16 -21.64
C ALA A 150 12.27 -5.55 -20.23
N MET A 151 12.70 -4.28 -20.10
CA MET A 151 12.75 -3.59 -18.80
C MET A 151 11.36 -3.49 -18.14
N ILE A 152 10.34 -3.20 -18.94
CA ILE A 152 8.94 -3.15 -18.46
C ILE A 152 8.52 -4.53 -17.95
N ARG A 153 8.79 -5.59 -18.73
CA ARG A 153 8.47 -6.97 -18.36
C ARG A 153 9.20 -7.40 -17.08
N ASP A 154 10.48 -7.06 -16.96
CA ASP A 154 11.29 -7.40 -15.79
C ASP A 154 10.80 -6.70 -14.52
N ALA A 155 10.46 -5.41 -14.59
CA ALA A 155 9.88 -4.68 -13.47
C ALA A 155 8.53 -5.27 -13.03
N ARG A 156 7.65 -5.59 -13.96
CA ARG A 156 6.37 -6.25 -13.67
C ARG A 156 6.56 -7.65 -13.09
N ARG A 157 7.50 -8.42 -13.64
CA ARG A 157 7.84 -9.76 -13.13
C ARG A 157 8.34 -9.70 -11.69
N ALA A 158 9.24 -8.76 -11.39
CA ALA A 158 9.72 -8.54 -10.02
C ALA A 158 8.58 -8.14 -9.07
N TYR A 159 7.67 -7.27 -9.50
CA TYR A 159 6.52 -6.87 -8.70
C TYR A 159 5.62 -8.07 -8.35
N PHE A 160 5.25 -8.90 -9.33
CA PHE A 160 4.46 -10.11 -9.08
C PHE A 160 5.21 -11.14 -8.20
N ALA A 161 6.51 -11.31 -8.43
CA ALA A 161 7.36 -12.14 -7.59
C ALA A 161 7.39 -11.67 -6.13
N ASN A 162 7.44 -10.35 -5.92
CA ASN A 162 7.39 -9.75 -4.58
C ASN A 162 6.02 -9.88 -3.91
N ILE A 163 4.92 -9.96 -4.68
CA ILE A 163 3.61 -10.33 -4.11
C ILE A 163 3.63 -11.76 -3.58
N SER A 164 4.21 -12.73 -4.32
CA SER A 164 4.34 -14.11 -3.82
C SER A 164 5.29 -14.23 -2.62
N TYR A 165 6.34 -13.40 -2.57
CA TYR A 165 7.19 -13.29 -1.39
C TYR A 165 6.40 -12.78 -0.17
N LEU A 166 5.59 -11.75 -0.37
CA LEU A 166 4.75 -11.19 0.68
C LEU A 166 3.69 -12.19 1.16
N ASP A 167 3.09 -12.96 0.25
CA ASP A 167 2.14 -14.01 0.57
C ASP A 167 2.76 -15.09 1.47
N ASP A 168 3.98 -15.55 1.15
CA ASP A 168 4.74 -16.47 2.01
C ASP A 168 4.96 -15.85 3.43
N LYS A 169 5.32 -14.56 3.52
CA LYS A 169 5.53 -13.88 4.82
C LYS A 169 4.25 -13.73 5.64
N ILE A 170 3.14 -13.47 4.99
CA ILE A 170 1.82 -13.45 5.64
C ILE A 170 1.47 -14.86 6.12
N GLY A 171 1.74 -15.88 5.30
CA GLY A 171 1.54 -17.27 5.67
C GLY A 171 2.30 -17.66 6.94
N GLU A 172 3.59 -17.25 7.07
CA GLU A 172 4.39 -17.47 8.29
C GLU A 172 3.72 -16.87 9.56
N ILE A 173 3.12 -15.67 9.43
CA ILE A 173 2.44 -15.00 10.55
C ILE A 173 1.13 -15.69 10.91
N LEU A 174 0.35 -16.08 9.90
CA LEU A 174 -0.92 -16.79 10.11
C LEU A 174 -0.72 -18.17 10.73
N GLU A 175 0.36 -18.87 10.36
CA GLU A 175 0.75 -20.14 10.97
C GLU A 175 1.04 -20.02 12.47
N VAL A 176 1.62 -18.88 12.91
CA VAL A 176 1.84 -18.62 14.34
C VAL A 176 0.51 -18.44 15.07
N LEU A 177 -0.46 -17.72 14.51
CA LEU A 177 -1.79 -17.57 15.10
C LEU A 177 -2.49 -18.92 15.24
N GLU A 178 -2.45 -19.75 14.21
CA GLU A 178 -3.03 -21.09 14.24
C GLU A 178 -2.34 -22.00 15.28
N THR A 179 -1.01 -22.05 15.26
CA THR A 179 -0.21 -22.90 16.17
C THR A 179 -0.40 -22.49 17.64
N THR A 180 -0.57 -21.21 17.91
CA THR A 180 -0.77 -20.68 19.26
C THR A 180 -2.24 -20.61 19.65
N GLN A 181 -3.15 -21.00 18.76
CA GLN A 181 -4.62 -20.99 18.97
C GLN A 181 -5.15 -19.61 19.37
N GLN A 182 -4.57 -18.54 18.84
CA GLN A 182 -5.04 -17.17 19.06
C GLN A 182 -6.14 -16.83 18.07
N GLU A 183 -7.29 -16.44 18.58
CA GLU A 183 -8.35 -15.85 17.77
C GLU A 183 -8.05 -14.39 17.51
N ALA A 184 -8.16 -13.95 16.26
CA ALA A 184 -7.92 -12.57 15.86
C ALA A 184 -8.82 -12.15 14.70
N HIS A 185 -9.29 -10.94 14.73
CA HIS A 185 -9.80 -10.27 13.52
C HIS A 185 -8.60 -9.89 12.64
N ILE A 186 -8.66 -10.21 11.37
CA ILE A 186 -7.57 -9.97 10.44
C ILE A 186 -8.03 -9.00 9.37
N VAL A 187 -7.32 -7.90 9.20
CA VAL A 187 -7.51 -6.96 8.12
C VAL A 187 -6.25 -6.94 7.26
N PHE A 188 -6.40 -7.29 5.98
CA PHE A 188 -5.36 -7.14 4.96
C PHE A 188 -5.71 -5.98 4.06
N VAL A 189 -4.82 -5.01 3.93
CA VAL A 189 -5.01 -3.80 3.12
C VAL A 189 -3.67 -3.30 2.59
N SER A 190 -3.66 -2.67 1.43
CA SER A 190 -2.51 -1.90 0.94
C SER A 190 -2.78 -0.39 1.08
N ASP A 191 -1.73 0.40 1.26
CA ASP A 191 -1.76 1.86 1.30
C ASP A 191 -2.04 2.46 -0.10
N HIS A 192 -1.41 1.91 -1.13
CA HIS A 192 -1.58 2.29 -2.54
C HIS A 192 -1.20 1.10 -3.44
N GLY A 193 -1.50 1.21 -4.72
CA GLY A 193 -1.04 0.29 -5.74
C GLY A 193 0.18 0.82 -6.52
N ASP A 194 0.34 0.36 -7.75
CA ASP A 194 1.39 0.81 -8.68
C ASP A 194 0.86 0.78 -10.11
N MET A 195 1.19 1.77 -10.92
CA MET A 195 0.80 1.85 -12.33
C MET A 195 1.50 0.83 -13.22
N LEU A 196 2.71 0.40 -12.86
CA LEU A 196 3.45 -0.68 -13.53
C LEU A 196 3.51 -0.55 -15.06
N GLY A 197 3.65 0.66 -15.57
CA GLY A 197 3.71 0.94 -17.00
C GLY A 197 2.37 1.08 -17.70
N GLU A 198 1.24 0.89 -17.01
CA GLU A 198 -0.08 1.17 -17.60
C GLU A 198 -0.15 2.63 -18.08
N ARG A 199 -0.55 2.86 -19.32
CA ARG A 199 -0.54 4.18 -19.98
C ARG A 199 0.86 4.82 -20.07
N GLY A 200 1.94 4.09 -19.78
CA GLY A 200 3.31 4.61 -19.65
C GLY A 200 3.64 5.17 -18.27
N LEU A 201 2.71 5.13 -17.32
CA LEU A 201 2.88 5.64 -15.97
C LEU A 201 3.46 4.56 -15.04
N TRP A 202 4.24 5.01 -14.05
CA TRP A 202 4.87 4.16 -13.04
C TRP A 202 4.55 4.68 -11.64
N PHE A 203 4.75 3.81 -10.64
CA PHE A 203 4.54 4.14 -9.23
C PHE A 203 3.05 4.44 -8.93
N LYS A 204 2.79 5.38 -8.01
CA LYS A 204 1.43 5.70 -7.53
C LYS A 204 0.94 7.07 -8.00
N MET A 205 1.11 8.09 -7.29
CA MET A 205 0.86 9.54 -7.50
C MET A 205 -0.33 9.92 -8.41
N SER A 206 -1.30 9.04 -8.62
CA SER A 206 -2.47 9.28 -9.49
C SER A 206 -3.72 8.62 -8.93
N PHE A 207 -4.89 9.01 -9.47
CA PHE A 207 -6.16 8.38 -9.12
C PHE A 207 -6.58 7.25 -10.08
N TYR A 208 -5.69 6.80 -10.98
CA TYR A 208 -5.98 5.63 -11.80
C TYR A 208 -6.11 4.36 -10.95
N GLU A 209 -6.86 3.37 -11.48
CA GLU A 209 -7.15 2.13 -10.75
C GLU A 209 -5.87 1.39 -10.31
N GLY A 210 -4.83 1.37 -11.13
CA GLY A 210 -3.54 0.75 -10.78
C GLY A 210 -2.90 1.34 -9.53
N SER A 211 -3.06 2.64 -9.32
CA SER A 211 -2.54 3.36 -8.16
C SER A 211 -3.50 3.37 -6.95
N ALA A 212 -4.79 3.65 -7.19
CA ALA A 212 -5.73 4.01 -6.13
C ALA A 212 -6.62 2.84 -5.66
N ARG A 213 -6.81 1.80 -6.50
CA ARG A 213 -7.61 0.64 -6.12
C ARG A 213 -6.72 -0.42 -5.48
N VAL A 214 -6.84 -0.57 -4.18
CA VAL A 214 -6.05 -1.50 -3.37
C VAL A 214 -6.88 -2.71 -2.92
N PRO A 215 -6.25 -3.85 -2.61
CA PRO A 215 -6.93 -4.94 -1.95
C PRO A 215 -7.37 -4.52 -0.54
N LEU A 216 -8.55 -4.99 -0.13
CA LEU A 216 -9.03 -4.91 1.24
C LEU A 216 -9.79 -6.20 1.55
N MET A 217 -9.30 -6.97 2.50
CA MET A 217 -9.93 -8.20 2.97
C MET A 217 -10.05 -8.16 4.49
N ILE A 218 -11.20 -8.58 5.00
CA ILE A 218 -11.45 -8.64 6.44
C ILE A 218 -11.94 -10.04 6.79
N SER A 219 -11.28 -10.67 7.75
CA SER A 219 -11.69 -11.93 8.34
C SER A 219 -12.04 -11.70 9.80
N ALA A 220 -13.32 -11.85 10.13
CA ALA A 220 -13.85 -11.73 11.48
C ALA A 220 -15.05 -12.67 11.63
N PRO A 221 -15.23 -13.36 12.76
CA PRO A 221 -16.33 -14.30 12.96
C PRO A 221 -17.73 -13.67 12.80
N GLU A 222 -17.85 -12.39 13.07
CA GLU A 222 -19.10 -11.61 13.02
C GLU A 222 -19.51 -11.26 11.59
N LEU A 223 -18.59 -11.37 10.61
CA LEU A 223 -18.83 -10.96 9.24
C LEU A 223 -19.21 -12.15 8.35
N PRO A 224 -20.24 -12.01 7.51
CA PRO A 224 -20.56 -13.05 6.54
C PRO A 224 -19.48 -13.13 5.45
N ALA A 225 -19.19 -14.33 4.98
CA ALA A 225 -18.32 -14.51 3.82
C ALA A 225 -18.98 -13.94 2.56
N GLY A 226 -18.24 -13.16 1.77
CA GLY A 226 -18.76 -12.57 0.56
C GLY A 226 -17.83 -11.56 -0.08
N LEU A 227 -18.28 -10.99 -1.18
CA LEU A 227 -17.58 -9.92 -1.91
C LEU A 227 -18.44 -8.66 -1.90
N LEU A 228 -17.89 -7.58 -1.37
CA LEU A 228 -18.50 -6.25 -1.46
C LEU A 228 -18.05 -5.57 -2.76
N THR A 229 -19.01 -5.13 -3.55
CA THR A 229 -18.77 -4.47 -4.84
C THR A 229 -18.91 -2.95 -4.77
N GLN A 230 -19.42 -2.42 -3.67
CA GLN A 230 -19.52 -0.99 -3.46
C GLN A 230 -18.14 -0.38 -3.18
N PRO A 231 -17.85 0.82 -3.69
CA PRO A 231 -16.60 1.53 -3.35
C PRO A 231 -16.49 1.77 -1.85
N VAL A 232 -15.32 1.46 -1.30
CA VAL A 232 -14.95 1.70 0.09
C VAL A 232 -13.60 2.42 0.14
N SER A 233 -13.24 2.96 1.30
CA SER A 233 -12.01 3.71 1.51
C SER A 233 -11.11 3.02 2.52
N THR A 234 -9.81 3.23 2.43
CA THR A 234 -8.86 2.86 3.50
C THR A 234 -9.17 3.62 4.81
N LEU A 235 -9.83 4.78 4.75
CA LEU A 235 -10.33 5.49 5.93
C LEU A 235 -11.36 4.68 6.71
N ASP A 236 -12.05 3.75 6.07
CA ASP A 236 -13.08 2.90 6.69
C ASP A 236 -12.46 1.78 7.57
N VAL A 237 -11.17 1.52 7.44
CA VAL A 237 -10.48 0.45 8.20
C VAL A 237 -10.50 0.74 9.69
N SER A 238 -10.11 1.95 10.10
CA SER A 238 -10.06 2.32 11.53
C SER A 238 -11.42 2.23 12.23
N PRO A 239 -12.51 2.84 11.73
CA PRO A 239 -13.82 2.67 12.35
C PRO A 239 -14.33 1.23 12.29
N THR A 240 -13.97 0.44 11.27
CA THR A 240 -14.34 -0.98 11.22
C THR A 240 -13.63 -1.79 12.31
N LEU A 241 -12.34 -1.56 12.53
CA LEU A 241 -11.60 -2.21 13.61
C LEU A 241 -12.16 -1.85 15.00
N CYS A 242 -12.52 -0.58 15.21
CA CYS A 242 -13.15 -0.14 16.47
C CYS A 242 -14.50 -0.79 16.68
N ASP A 243 -15.33 -0.86 15.64
CA ASP A 243 -16.65 -1.50 15.71
C ASP A 243 -16.53 -3.00 16.05
N LEU A 244 -15.65 -3.73 15.35
CA LEU A 244 -15.35 -5.14 15.64
C LEU A 244 -14.77 -5.35 17.05
N ALA A 245 -14.03 -4.38 17.57
CA ALA A 245 -13.51 -4.41 18.94
C ALA A 245 -14.52 -3.97 20.02
N GLY A 246 -15.75 -3.59 19.63
CA GLY A 246 -16.77 -3.09 20.54
C GLY A 246 -16.47 -1.71 21.12
N ILE A 247 -15.63 -0.93 20.46
CA ILE A 247 -15.29 0.46 20.83
C ILE A 247 -16.32 1.40 20.21
N SER A 248 -16.87 2.32 21.03
CA SER A 248 -17.84 3.31 20.54
C SER A 248 -17.26 4.16 19.42
N LEU A 249 -17.96 4.21 18.29
CA LEU A 249 -17.57 5.04 17.14
C LEU A 249 -17.67 6.55 17.43
N ASP A 250 -18.47 6.96 18.42
CA ASP A 250 -18.54 8.35 18.85
C ASP A 250 -17.19 8.89 19.35
N ALA A 251 -16.35 7.99 19.88
CA ALA A 251 -14.99 8.35 20.33
C ALA A 251 -14.05 8.68 19.16
N LEU A 252 -14.35 8.20 17.96
CA LEU A 252 -13.56 8.47 16.74
C LEU A 252 -13.97 9.77 16.04
N GLN A 253 -15.18 10.25 16.28
CA GLN A 253 -15.62 11.56 15.83
C GLN A 253 -14.91 12.64 16.67
N PRO A 254 -14.20 13.62 16.14
CA PRO A 254 -14.10 14.07 14.76
C PRO A 254 -12.83 13.63 14.02
N TRP A 255 -12.18 12.55 14.40
CA TRP A 255 -10.84 12.18 13.94
C TRP A 255 -10.81 11.42 12.61
N THR A 256 -11.93 10.82 12.18
CA THR A 256 -12.02 10.12 10.91
C THR A 256 -13.27 10.53 10.12
N ALA A 257 -13.12 10.58 8.80
CA ALA A 257 -14.24 10.68 7.86
C ALA A 257 -14.68 9.31 7.31
N GLY A 258 -14.03 8.22 7.77
CA GLY A 258 -14.40 6.85 7.39
C GLY A 258 -15.65 6.38 8.10
N GLU A 259 -16.27 5.35 7.53
CA GLU A 259 -17.47 4.68 8.07
C GLU A 259 -17.13 3.20 8.33
N THR A 260 -17.72 2.60 9.38
CA THR A 260 -17.55 1.15 9.58
C THR A 260 -18.13 0.36 8.41
N LEU A 261 -17.41 -0.69 7.99
CA LEU A 261 -17.84 -1.60 6.92
C LEU A 261 -18.76 -2.73 7.44
N VAL A 262 -18.96 -2.86 8.75
CA VAL A 262 -19.80 -3.92 9.33
C VAL A 262 -21.23 -3.87 8.80
N PRO A 263 -21.94 -2.73 8.77
CA PRO A 263 -23.28 -2.67 8.20
C PRO A 263 -23.33 -3.00 6.70
N LEU A 264 -22.28 -2.59 5.96
CA LEU A 264 -22.15 -2.89 4.53
C LEU A 264 -22.01 -4.40 4.29
N ALA A 265 -21.23 -5.10 5.11
CA ALA A 265 -21.06 -6.54 5.05
C ALA A 265 -22.38 -7.28 5.33
N HIS A 266 -23.28 -6.70 6.12
CA HIS A 266 -24.63 -7.21 6.39
C HIS A 266 -25.69 -6.72 5.41
N GLY A 267 -25.30 -6.18 4.24
CA GLY A 267 -26.19 -5.85 3.14
C GLY A 267 -26.77 -4.44 3.15
N GLN A 268 -26.33 -3.57 4.05
CA GLN A 268 -26.69 -2.15 3.97
C GLN A 268 -25.97 -1.47 2.81
N ALA A 269 -26.59 -0.45 2.26
CA ALA A 269 -25.99 0.32 1.17
C ALA A 269 -25.23 1.54 1.70
N ARG A 270 -24.04 1.78 1.15
CA ARG A 270 -23.33 3.05 1.35
C ARG A 270 -23.90 4.10 0.41
N SER A 271 -24.23 5.27 0.93
CA SER A 271 -24.77 6.38 0.14
C SER A 271 -23.72 7.46 -0.16
N ALA A 272 -22.69 7.58 0.67
CA ALA A 272 -21.65 8.58 0.51
C ALA A 272 -20.63 8.19 -0.58
N PRO A 273 -20.13 9.16 -1.36
CA PRO A 273 -19.00 8.92 -2.26
C PRO A 273 -17.72 8.65 -1.45
N VAL A 274 -16.78 7.93 -2.07
CA VAL A 274 -15.41 7.81 -1.56
C VAL A 274 -14.58 8.96 -2.09
N ALA A 275 -14.04 9.77 -1.20
CA ALA A 275 -13.11 10.84 -1.53
C ALA A 275 -11.66 10.33 -1.47
N MET A 276 -10.84 10.81 -2.39
CA MET A 276 -9.39 10.59 -2.43
C MET A 276 -8.72 11.95 -2.60
N GLU A 277 -7.63 12.15 -1.86
CA GLU A 277 -6.85 13.38 -1.91
C GLU A 277 -5.39 13.06 -2.23
N TYR A 278 -4.74 13.92 -2.99
CA TYR A 278 -3.32 13.83 -3.26
C TYR A 278 -2.67 15.21 -3.24
N ALA A 279 -1.69 15.38 -2.35
CA ALA A 279 -0.99 16.65 -2.15
C ALA A 279 0.52 16.44 -1.94
N ALA A 280 1.08 15.36 -2.52
CA ALA A 280 2.47 14.97 -2.34
C ALA A 280 3.32 15.25 -3.60
N GLU A 281 4.43 14.52 -3.74
CA GLU A 281 5.40 14.70 -4.83
C GLU A 281 4.75 14.75 -6.22
N GLY A 282 5.29 15.57 -7.09
CA GLY A 282 4.81 15.73 -8.46
C GLY A 282 3.51 16.53 -8.61
N SER A 283 2.82 16.95 -7.55
CA SER A 283 1.62 17.77 -7.68
C SER A 283 1.92 19.27 -7.70
N TYR A 284 1.24 20.07 -8.55
CA TYR A 284 1.33 21.54 -8.56
C TYR A 284 0.29 22.19 -7.67
N ALA A 285 -0.74 21.45 -7.31
CA ALA A 285 -1.81 21.84 -6.42
C ALA A 285 -2.38 20.56 -5.78
N PRO A 286 -3.03 20.65 -4.63
CA PRO A 286 -3.81 19.55 -4.09
C PRO A 286 -4.84 19.06 -5.12
N LEU A 287 -4.95 17.76 -5.23
CA LEU A 287 -5.89 17.08 -6.12
C LEU A 287 -6.93 16.35 -5.29
N VAL A 288 -8.17 16.36 -5.74
CA VAL A 288 -9.26 15.62 -5.12
C VAL A 288 -9.97 14.80 -6.20
N SER A 289 -10.29 13.57 -5.88
CA SER A 289 -11.12 12.70 -6.72
C SER A 289 -12.26 12.11 -5.89
N LEU A 290 -13.41 11.94 -6.53
CA LEU A 290 -14.58 11.32 -5.92
C LEU A 290 -14.96 10.05 -6.69
N ARG A 291 -15.16 8.96 -5.96
CA ARG A 291 -15.71 7.72 -6.50
C ARG A 291 -17.15 7.53 -6.03
N TYR A 292 -18.10 7.49 -6.96
CA TYR A 292 -19.49 7.24 -6.69
C TYR A 292 -20.04 6.18 -7.64
N GLY A 293 -20.45 5.04 -7.12
CA GLY A 293 -20.83 3.89 -7.92
C GLY A 293 -19.73 3.52 -8.93
N ARG A 294 -20.05 3.57 -10.23
CA ARG A 294 -19.09 3.30 -11.31
C ARG A 294 -18.33 4.52 -11.81
N TRP A 295 -18.66 5.71 -11.32
CA TRP A 295 -18.06 6.97 -11.78
C TRP A 295 -16.91 7.40 -10.87
N LYS A 296 -15.89 7.98 -11.48
CA LYS A 296 -14.76 8.62 -10.81
C LYS A 296 -14.53 9.99 -11.48
N TYR A 297 -14.44 11.02 -10.66
CA TYR A 297 -14.26 12.41 -11.06
C TYR A 297 -12.97 12.98 -10.49
#